data_448ff977e64d5f9bf23ff2ccdb99aba9
#
_entry.id   448ff977e64d5f9bf23ff2ccdb99aba9
#
_cell.length_a   1.000
_cell.length_b   1.000
_cell.length_c   1.000
_cell.angle_alpha   90.00
_cell.angle_beta   90.00
_cell.angle_gamma   90.00
#
_symmetry.space_group_name_H-M   'P 1'
#
loop_
_entity.id
_entity.type
_entity.pdbx_description
1 polymer ?
#
loop_
_entity_poly.entity_id
_entity_poly.type
_entity_poly.pdbx_seq_one_letter_code
_entity_poly.pdbx_strand_id
1 'polypeptide(L)'
;MMQQLRNPKNVKMISLFVAAIFVLSCFAVTLQQGAFTSIASAAASESAIGVVNYQMLLAQSPDIAGVQDAMKQEVAAQQKNFDEKSKDMNDTEKQRYYQQLQEVIANKEKELMEPVFQKIEAAIKKVADKKGLAVV
;
A
#
# COMPACT_ATOMS: atom_id res chain seq x y z
N MET A 1 -35.53 -10.50 0.68
CA MET A 1 -34.17 -10.27 0.18
C MET A 1 -33.03 -10.49 1.19
N MET A 2 -33.30 -10.63 2.47
CA MET A 2 -32.26 -10.85 3.51
C MET A 2 -31.89 -12.32 3.79
N GLN A 3 -32.48 -13.28 3.13
CA GLN A 3 -32.20 -14.72 3.40
C GLN A 3 -31.09 -15.34 2.54
N GLN A 4 -30.62 -14.65 1.51
CA GLN A 4 -29.55 -15.18 0.65
C GLN A 4 -28.14 -15.02 1.23
N LEU A 5 -27.94 -14.16 2.22
CA LEU A 5 -26.65 -13.95 2.88
C LEU A 5 -26.28 -15.02 3.92
N ARG A 6 -27.19 -15.98 4.17
CA ARG A 6 -27.01 -17.00 5.18
C ARG A 6 -26.42 -18.32 4.67
N ASN A 7 -26.07 -18.40 3.40
CA ASN A 7 -25.51 -19.60 2.82
C ASN A 7 -23.97 -19.61 3.03
N PRO A 8 -23.40 -20.59 3.76
CA PRO A 8 -21.97 -20.59 4.11
C PRO A 8 -21.04 -20.62 2.90
N LYS A 9 -21.53 -21.05 1.73
CA LYS A 9 -20.78 -20.98 0.48
C LYS A 9 -20.70 -19.56 -0.07
N ASN A 10 -21.73 -18.75 0.11
CA ASN A 10 -21.76 -17.34 -0.34
C ASN A 10 -20.94 -16.42 0.57
N VAL A 11 -20.90 -16.72 1.86
CA VAL A 11 -20.07 -15.97 2.84
C VAL A 11 -18.58 -16.14 2.53
N LYS A 12 -18.15 -17.34 2.12
CA LYS A 12 -16.75 -17.57 1.70
C LYS A 12 -16.41 -16.84 0.41
N MET A 13 -17.32 -16.77 -0.53
CA MET A 13 -17.12 -16.01 -1.79
C MET A 13 -17.12 -14.52 -1.56
N ILE A 14 -18.01 -13.99 -0.73
CA ILE A 14 -18.07 -12.57 -0.40
C ILE A 14 -16.82 -12.14 0.39
N SER A 15 -16.35 -12.98 1.32
CA SER A 15 -15.11 -12.75 2.07
C SER A 15 -13.88 -12.71 1.16
N LEU A 16 -13.84 -13.57 0.15
CA LEU A 16 -12.75 -13.62 -0.82
C LEU A 16 -12.76 -12.39 -1.77
N PHE A 17 -13.95 -11.92 -2.14
CA PHE A 17 -14.13 -10.69 -2.93
C PHE A 17 -13.74 -9.43 -2.14
N VAL A 18 -14.10 -9.36 -0.85
CA VAL A 18 -13.74 -8.23 0.01
C VAL A 18 -12.23 -8.18 0.24
N ALA A 19 -11.57 -9.31 0.44
CA ALA A 19 -10.12 -9.37 0.56
C ALA A 19 -9.40 -8.96 -0.75
N ALA A 20 -9.91 -9.38 -1.91
CA ALA A 20 -9.36 -9.00 -3.21
C ALA A 20 -9.56 -7.51 -3.51
N ILE A 21 -10.71 -6.93 -3.16
CA ILE A 21 -10.98 -5.51 -3.30
C ILE A 21 -10.09 -4.68 -2.37
N PHE A 22 -9.78 -5.20 -1.18
CA PHE A 22 -8.93 -4.50 -0.21
C PHE A 22 -7.47 -4.41 -0.66
N VAL A 23 -6.93 -5.49 -1.21
CA VAL A 23 -5.57 -5.50 -1.78
C VAL A 23 -5.48 -4.56 -2.99
N LEU A 24 -6.52 -4.55 -3.85
CA LEU A 24 -6.59 -3.65 -5.00
C LEU A 24 -6.81 -2.18 -4.62
N SER A 25 -7.55 -1.89 -3.53
CA SER A 25 -7.81 -0.50 -3.13
C SER A 25 -6.61 0.15 -2.46
N CYS A 26 -5.81 -0.57 -1.69
CA CYS A 26 -4.57 -0.03 -1.13
C CYS A 26 -3.55 0.33 -2.21
N PHE A 27 -3.52 -0.42 -3.32
CA PHE A 27 -2.63 -0.12 -4.46
C PHE A 27 -3.23 0.88 -5.47
N ALA A 28 -4.55 0.95 -5.61
CA ALA A 28 -5.19 1.86 -6.58
C ALA A 28 -5.14 3.33 -6.13
N VAL A 29 -5.12 3.61 -4.83
CA VAL A 29 -5.02 4.98 -4.32
C VAL A 29 -3.66 5.62 -4.64
N THR A 30 -2.60 4.82 -4.79
CA THR A 30 -1.28 5.31 -5.18
C THR A 30 -1.13 5.56 -6.69
N LEU A 31 -2.01 4.99 -7.53
CA LEU A 31 -1.90 5.11 -8.99
C LEU A 31 -2.80 6.19 -9.60
N GLN A 32 -3.82 6.69 -8.89
CA GLN A 32 -4.81 7.61 -9.47
C GLN A 32 -4.56 9.10 -9.26
N GLN A 33 -3.50 9.51 -8.57
CA GLN A 33 -3.15 10.93 -8.43
C GLN A 33 -1.98 11.39 -9.31
N GLY A 34 -1.76 10.72 -10.43
CA GLY A 34 -0.80 11.14 -11.46
C GLY A 34 -1.33 12.23 -12.37
N ALA A 35 -1.58 13.42 -11.85
CA ALA A 35 -1.66 14.58 -12.73
C ALA A 35 -0.24 14.89 -13.24
N PHE A 36 0.04 14.44 -14.46
CA PHE A 36 1.23 14.85 -15.20
C PHE A 36 1.15 16.36 -15.46
N THR A 37 1.74 17.14 -14.61
CA THR A 37 2.16 18.48 -15.00
C THR A 37 3.64 18.41 -15.39
N SER A 38 3.89 18.28 -16.68
CA SER A 38 5.16 18.59 -17.29
C SER A 38 5.42 20.07 -17.11
N ILE A 39 6.22 20.42 -16.10
CA ILE A 39 6.72 21.80 -15.96
C ILE A 39 7.92 21.89 -16.88
N ALA A 40 7.72 22.67 -17.94
CA ALA A 40 8.77 23.05 -18.87
C ALA A 40 9.94 23.72 -18.13
N SER A 41 11.11 23.31 -18.49
CA SER A 41 12.41 23.86 -18.13
C SER A 41 12.45 25.38 -18.33
N ALA A 42 12.54 26.12 -17.24
CA ALA A 42 13.02 27.52 -17.31
C ALA A 42 14.46 27.54 -16.83
N ALA A 43 15.36 27.79 -17.76
CA ALA A 43 16.76 28.04 -17.48
C ALA A 43 16.92 29.38 -16.78
N ALA A 44 17.47 29.40 -15.57
CA ALA A 44 18.37 30.47 -15.09
C ALA A 44 18.92 30.20 -13.70
N SER A 45 20.23 30.26 -13.59
CA SER A 45 21.08 30.70 -12.46
C SER A 45 21.16 29.86 -11.18
N GLU A 46 22.32 29.29 -11.02
CA GLU A 46 23.18 29.13 -9.81
C GLU A 46 22.68 28.36 -8.56
N SER A 47 21.48 27.86 -8.57
CA SER A 47 21.08 26.76 -7.67
C SER A 47 20.31 25.77 -8.51
N ALA A 48 20.95 24.77 -9.09
CA ALA A 48 20.27 23.72 -9.83
C ALA A 48 19.37 22.95 -8.84
N ILE A 49 18.08 23.22 -8.89
CA ILE A 49 17.07 22.50 -8.11
C ILE A 49 16.70 21.23 -8.87
N GLY A 50 16.95 20.09 -8.27
CA GLY A 50 16.52 18.81 -8.80
C GLY A 50 15.09 18.52 -8.35
N VAL A 51 14.17 18.32 -9.30
CA VAL A 51 12.82 17.82 -9.01
C VAL A 51 12.81 16.30 -9.14
N VAL A 52 12.30 15.62 -8.12
CA VAL A 52 12.21 14.16 -8.07
C VAL A 52 10.77 13.72 -8.04
N ASN A 53 10.40 12.83 -8.97
CA ASN A 53 9.10 12.16 -8.91
C ASN A 53 9.22 10.93 -8.00
N TYR A 54 8.89 11.12 -6.73
CA TYR A 54 9.00 10.10 -5.70
C TYR A 54 8.12 8.86 -5.99
N GLN A 55 6.92 9.07 -6.52
CA GLN A 55 6.00 7.98 -6.87
C GLN A 55 6.56 7.10 -7.99
N MET A 56 7.21 7.71 -8.99
CA MET A 56 7.85 6.97 -10.07
C MET A 56 9.03 6.14 -9.56
N LEU A 57 9.84 6.70 -8.67
CA LEU A 57 10.95 5.98 -8.05
C LEU A 57 10.46 4.81 -7.21
N LEU A 58 9.38 5.02 -6.46
CA LEU A 58 8.76 3.98 -5.67
C LEU A 58 8.25 2.83 -6.57
N ALA A 59 7.53 3.16 -7.64
CA ALA A 59 6.99 2.17 -8.56
C ALA A 59 8.07 1.37 -9.30
N GLN A 60 9.24 1.96 -9.54
CA GLN A 60 10.38 1.32 -10.20
C GLN A 60 11.34 0.62 -9.22
N SER A 61 11.11 0.75 -7.93
CA SER A 61 11.94 0.11 -6.92
C SER A 61 11.78 -1.41 -6.96
N PRO A 62 12.85 -2.18 -7.07
CA PRO A 62 12.78 -3.65 -7.05
C PRO A 62 12.26 -4.19 -5.71
N ASP A 63 12.41 -3.43 -4.64
CA ASP A 63 11.95 -3.80 -3.30
C ASP A 63 10.42 -3.82 -3.19
N ILE A 64 9.71 -3.07 -4.05
CA ILE A 64 8.23 -3.01 -4.05
C ILE A 64 7.61 -4.39 -4.33
N ALA A 65 8.19 -5.18 -5.23
CA ALA A 65 7.71 -6.54 -5.49
C ALA A 65 7.76 -7.41 -4.23
N GLY A 66 8.84 -7.32 -3.46
CA GLY A 66 8.99 -8.02 -2.19
C GLY A 66 7.98 -7.57 -1.14
N VAL A 67 7.71 -6.26 -1.06
CA VAL A 67 6.68 -5.71 -0.16
C VAL A 67 5.29 -6.22 -0.56
N GLN A 68 4.98 -6.24 -1.85
CA GLN A 68 3.70 -6.76 -2.35
C GLN A 68 3.49 -8.22 -1.98
N ASP A 69 4.50 -9.06 -2.16
CA ASP A 69 4.41 -10.48 -1.83
C ASP A 69 4.29 -10.71 -0.32
N ALA A 70 5.04 -9.97 0.49
CA ALA A 70 4.91 -10.00 1.94
C ALA A 70 3.51 -9.55 2.40
N MET A 71 2.96 -8.50 1.80
CA MET A 71 1.61 -8.02 2.10
C MET A 71 0.54 -9.04 1.71
N LYS A 72 0.67 -9.71 0.55
CA LYS A 72 -0.25 -10.78 0.16
C LYS A 72 -0.26 -11.92 1.17
N GLN A 73 0.91 -12.33 1.65
CA GLN A 73 1.03 -13.37 2.66
C GLN A 73 0.39 -12.94 3.99
N GLU A 74 0.64 -11.70 4.42
CA GLU A 74 0.05 -11.15 5.63
C GLU A 74 -1.47 -11.09 5.56
N VAL A 75 -2.03 -10.56 4.46
CA VAL A 75 -3.47 -10.52 4.24
C VAL A 75 -4.09 -11.92 4.24
N ALA A 76 -3.44 -12.88 3.60
CA ALA A 76 -3.91 -14.27 3.58
C ALA A 76 -3.88 -14.90 4.98
N ALA A 77 -2.85 -14.63 5.78
CA ALA A 77 -2.73 -15.09 7.16
C ALA A 77 -3.82 -14.47 8.04
N GLN A 78 -4.06 -13.17 7.92
CA GLN A 78 -5.09 -12.46 8.68
C GLN A 78 -6.50 -12.90 8.28
N GLN A 79 -6.73 -13.18 6.99
CA GLN A 79 -8.00 -13.73 6.52
C GLN A 79 -8.27 -15.11 7.17
N LYS A 80 -7.27 -15.97 7.19
CA LYS A 80 -7.38 -17.28 7.84
C LYS A 80 -7.68 -17.15 9.33
N ASN A 81 -6.97 -16.27 10.02
CA ASN A 81 -7.22 -15.96 11.43
C ASN A 81 -8.65 -15.47 11.67
N PHE A 82 -9.14 -14.60 10.77
CA PHE A 82 -10.52 -14.12 10.83
C PHE A 82 -11.53 -15.25 10.67
N ASP A 83 -11.35 -16.11 9.67
CA ASP A 83 -12.25 -17.22 9.38
C ASP A 83 -12.31 -18.24 10.55
N GLU A 84 -11.18 -18.45 11.21
CA GLU A 84 -11.11 -19.34 12.37
C GLU A 84 -11.77 -18.73 13.61
N LYS A 85 -11.43 -17.49 13.95
CA LYS A 85 -11.88 -16.82 15.17
C LYS A 85 -13.31 -16.30 15.08
N SER A 86 -13.77 -15.94 13.89
CA SER A 86 -15.12 -15.38 13.71
C SER A 86 -16.24 -16.39 13.79
N LYS A 87 -15.94 -17.69 13.87
CA LYS A 87 -16.94 -18.75 13.93
C LYS A 87 -17.86 -18.63 15.16
N ASP A 88 -17.27 -18.25 16.27
CA ASP A 88 -17.96 -18.16 17.57
C ASP A 88 -18.30 -16.71 17.97
N MET A 89 -18.02 -15.73 17.08
CA MET A 89 -18.27 -14.31 17.33
C MET A 89 -19.65 -13.88 16.84
N ASN A 90 -20.30 -12.97 17.58
CA ASN A 90 -21.48 -12.27 17.11
C ASN A 90 -21.10 -11.17 16.07
N ASP A 91 -22.11 -10.57 15.43
CA ASP A 91 -21.86 -9.61 14.33
C ASP A 91 -21.10 -8.35 14.78
N THR A 92 -21.34 -7.88 16.00
CA THR A 92 -20.64 -6.73 16.58
C THR A 92 -19.17 -7.05 16.87
N GLU A 93 -18.90 -8.24 17.40
CA GLU A 93 -17.54 -8.72 17.68
C GLU A 93 -16.76 -8.94 16.39
N LYS A 94 -17.39 -9.52 15.36
CA LYS A 94 -16.79 -9.66 14.02
C LYS A 94 -16.38 -8.31 13.44
N GLN A 95 -17.24 -7.31 13.59
CA GLN A 95 -16.97 -5.98 13.06
C GLN A 95 -15.80 -5.31 13.78
N ARG A 96 -15.71 -5.42 15.10
CA ARG A 96 -14.56 -4.92 15.88
C ARG A 96 -13.27 -5.65 15.51
N TYR A 97 -13.34 -6.98 15.41
CA TYR A 97 -12.17 -7.78 15.04
C TYR A 97 -11.69 -7.46 13.64
N TYR A 98 -12.61 -7.26 12.70
CA TYR A 98 -12.27 -6.81 11.35
C TYR A 98 -11.54 -5.46 11.33
N GLN A 99 -11.99 -4.49 12.13
CA GLN A 99 -11.30 -3.20 12.27
C GLN A 99 -9.89 -3.36 12.84
N GLN A 100 -9.70 -4.21 13.84
CA GLN A 100 -8.38 -4.53 14.39
C GLN A 100 -7.46 -5.15 13.34
N LEU A 101 -7.97 -6.06 12.52
CA LEU A 101 -7.19 -6.65 11.43
C LEU A 101 -6.79 -5.64 10.36
N GLN A 102 -7.65 -4.69 10.04
CA GLN A 102 -7.31 -3.59 9.13
C GLN A 102 -6.15 -2.76 9.68
N GLU A 103 -6.18 -2.46 10.96
CA GLU A 103 -5.11 -1.71 11.64
C GLU A 103 -3.79 -2.49 11.64
N VAL A 104 -3.83 -3.81 11.90
CA VAL A 104 -2.66 -4.68 11.82
C VAL A 104 -2.05 -4.68 10.42
N ILE A 105 -2.89 -4.81 9.38
CA ILE A 105 -2.45 -4.79 7.98
C ILE A 105 -1.83 -3.44 7.62
N ALA A 106 -2.46 -2.33 8.01
CA ALA A 106 -1.93 -0.98 7.76
C ALA A 106 -0.59 -0.74 8.44
N ASN A 107 -0.43 -1.19 9.68
CA ASN A 107 0.84 -1.11 10.41
C ASN A 107 1.93 -1.96 9.75
N LYS A 108 1.58 -3.15 9.26
CA LYS A 108 2.50 -4.03 8.55
C LYS A 108 2.95 -3.44 7.22
N GLU A 109 2.04 -2.84 6.47
CA GLU A 109 2.38 -2.10 5.24
C GLU A 109 3.39 -0.99 5.53
N LYS A 110 3.14 -0.19 6.55
CA LYS A 110 4.04 0.89 6.97
C LYS A 110 5.42 0.35 7.35
N GLU A 111 5.48 -0.71 8.14
CA GLU A 111 6.73 -1.38 8.53
C GLU A 111 7.52 -1.88 7.33
N LEU A 112 6.86 -2.50 6.36
CA LEU A 112 7.49 -3.02 5.14
C LEU A 112 7.93 -1.93 4.17
N MET A 113 7.21 -0.80 4.14
CA MET A 113 7.54 0.33 3.28
C MET A 113 8.67 1.21 3.82
N GLU A 114 8.87 1.26 5.12
CA GLU A 114 9.90 2.09 5.77
C GLU A 114 11.30 1.89 5.16
N PRO A 115 11.83 0.65 5.04
CA PRO A 115 13.15 0.44 4.45
C PRO A 115 13.21 0.82 2.97
N VAL A 116 12.09 0.73 2.24
CA VAL A 116 12.01 1.14 0.83
C VAL A 116 12.14 2.66 0.73
N PHE A 117 11.44 3.41 1.58
CA PHE A 117 11.55 4.86 1.63
C PHE A 117 12.99 5.31 1.96
N GLN A 118 13.61 4.71 2.95
CA GLN A 118 15.00 5.01 3.34
C GLN A 118 15.99 4.77 2.18
N LYS A 119 15.83 3.69 1.44
CA LYS A 119 16.66 3.40 0.26
C LYS A 119 16.46 4.43 -0.86
N ILE A 120 15.23 4.83 -1.12
CA ILE A 120 14.90 5.85 -2.12
C ILE A 120 15.49 7.20 -1.72
N GLU A 121 15.32 7.62 -0.48
CA GLU A 121 15.89 8.87 0.04
C GLU A 121 17.41 8.87 -0.05
N ALA A 122 18.06 7.78 0.32
CA ALA A 122 19.51 7.63 0.19
C ALA A 122 19.97 7.70 -1.27
N ALA A 123 19.22 7.12 -2.20
CA ALA A 123 19.52 7.19 -3.64
C ALA A 123 19.36 8.61 -4.18
N ILE A 124 18.29 9.32 -3.80
CA ILE A 124 18.05 10.72 -4.16
C ILE A 124 19.19 11.60 -3.66
N LYS A 125 19.55 11.46 -2.38
CA LYS A 125 20.66 12.21 -1.79
C LYS A 125 21.98 11.97 -2.51
N LYS A 126 22.28 10.71 -2.82
CA LYS A 126 23.50 10.35 -3.54
C LYS A 126 23.57 10.96 -4.95
N VAL A 127 22.44 11.03 -5.65
CA VAL A 127 22.37 11.65 -6.99
C VAL A 127 22.48 13.16 -6.85
N ALA A 128 21.82 13.77 -5.89
CA ALA A 128 21.89 15.19 -5.61
C ALA A 128 23.32 15.64 -5.28
N ASP A 129 24.00 14.92 -4.39
CA ASP A 129 25.38 15.20 -4.00
C ASP A 129 26.34 15.10 -5.23
N LYS A 130 26.17 14.08 -6.08
CA LYS A 130 26.97 13.92 -7.28
C LYS A 130 26.77 15.04 -8.31
N LYS A 131 25.57 15.59 -8.39
CA LYS A 131 25.22 16.63 -9.35
C LYS A 131 25.30 18.05 -8.77
N GLY A 132 25.60 18.19 -7.47
CA GLY A 132 25.61 19.49 -6.79
C GLY A 132 24.23 20.15 -6.76
N LEU A 133 23.16 19.35 -6.65
CA LEU A 133 21.78 19.81 -6.65
C LEU A 133 21.26 19.99 -5.24
N ALA A 134 20.51 21.08 -4.99
CA ALA A 134 19.63 21.15 -3.85
C ALA A 134 18.36 20.33 -4.12
N VAL A 135 18.05 19.38 -3.24
CA VAL A 135 16.83 18.57 -3.35
C VAL A 135 15.73 19.19 -2.50
N VAL A 136 14.58 19.43 -3.11
CA VAL A 136 13.37 19.88 -2.44
C VAL A 136 12.32 18.76 -2.47
#